data_4d15a6b692938e3bdfc6561634cb13be
#
_entry.id   4d15a6b692938e3bdfc6561634cb13be
#
_cell.length_a   1.000
_cell.length_b   1.000
_cell.length_c   1.000
_cell.angle_alpha   90.00
_cell.angle_beta   90.00
_cell.angle_gamma   90.00
#
_symmetry.space_group_name_H-M   'P 1'
#
loop_
_entity.id
_entity.type
_entity.pdbx_description
1 polymer ?
#
loop_
_entity_poly.entity_id
_entity_poly.type
_entity_poly.pdbx_seq_one_letter_code
_entity_poly.pdbx_strand_id
1 'polypeptide(L)'
;MRRIFPALPVFPVLPVAVLSVLFFSACREKSRSPREFNGEAALGYIRSQVAFGPRIPGTEAHRRMGEWLDSLLRQRADTVVVQEWKHVTSKGDTLPLSNFIARFKPTAEKRILLLAHWDSRPVADSPQSTDSTKPVLGANDGGSGVALLLGVADVLKRTPPAVGVDLLFVDGEDYGDFTKTPNDVLIGSRYYGAHQLGGKPLYAVLFDLIGDKDLQVYQEGNSLIGAPEVVELVWDTAKDLGYGGYFISSPRHTLIDDHLELQKAVIRAIDVVDFDYPAWHTPYDTIDKVSAASLQVVGDVAVALIRREQ
;
A
#
# COMPACT_ATOMS: atom_id res chain seq x y z
N MET A 1 54.88 14.19 -89.51
CA MET A 1 53.79 13.30 -89.09
C MET A 1 53.15 13.83 -87.76
N ARG A 2 52.03 14.52 -87.87
CA ARG A 2 51.29 15.04 -86.71
C ARG A 2 50.15 14.06 -86.44
N ARG A 3 50.14 13.46 -85.21
CA ARG A 3 49.04 12.61 -84.79
C ARG A 3 47.93 13.49 -84.15
N ILE A 4 46.73 13.40 -84.73
CA ILE A 4 45.51 14.04 -84.21
C ILE A 4 44.86 13.06 -83.23
N PHE A 5 44.64 13.47 -82.03
CA PHE A 5 43.86 12.71 -81.02
C PHE A 5 42.39 13.19 -81.07
N PRO A 6 41.39 12.28 -81.01
CA PRO A 6 39.99 12.67 -81.04
C PRO A 6 39.57 13.12 -79.63
N ALA A 7 38.71 14.16 -79.56
CA ALA A 7 38.11 14.69 -78.35
C ALA A 7 37.04 13.74 -77.86
N LEU A 8 37.04 13.51 -76.54
CA LEU A 8 36.00 12.76 -75.76
C LEU A 8 34.78 13.64 -75.56
N PRO A 9 33.54 13.07 -75.57
CA PRO A 9 32.33 13.82 -75.32
C PRO A 9 32.14 14.10 -73.84
N VAL A 10 31.80 15.34 -73.49
CA VAL A 10 31.44 15.79 -72.20
C VAL A 10 29.94 15.48 -71.96
N PHE A 11 29.63 14.60 -71.00
CA PHE A 11 28.26 14.35 -70.57
C PHE A 11 27.83 15.38 -69.48
N PRO A 12 26.60 15.93 -69.57
CA PRO A 12 26.13 16.86 -68.55
C PRO A 12 25.80 16.10 -67.25
N VAL A 13 26.38 16.55 -66.15
CA VAL A 13 26.07 16.06 -64.82
C VAL A 13 24.75 16.71 -64.34
N LEU A 14 23.68 15.92 -64.24
CA LEU A 14 22.46 16.35 -63.60
C LEU A 14 22.67 16.41 -62.05
N PRO A 15 22.21 17.47 -61.36
CA PRO A 15 22.26 17.51 -59.95
C PRO A 15 21.19 16.57 -59.32
N VAL A 16 21.65 15.57 -58.61
CA VAL A 16 20.75 14.74 -57.74
C VAL A 16 20.34 15.57 -56.52
N ALA A 17 19.11 16.02 -56.52
CA ALA A 17 18.50 16.63 -55.30
C ALA A 17 18.26 15.54 -54.25
N VAL A 18 19.08 15.51 -53.22
CA VAL A 18 18.87 14.64 -52.04
C VAL A 18 17.75 15.26 -51.22
N LEU A 19 16.54 14.67 -51.32
CA LEU A 19 15.39 15.01 -50.50
C LEU A 19 15.59 14.36 -49.13
N SER A 20 16.12 15.11 -48.16
CA SER A 20 16.22 14.68 -46.75
C SER A 20 14.83 14.65 -46.12
N VAL A 21 14.22 13.45 -46.07
CA VAL A 21 12.98 13.22 -45.30
C VAL A 21 13.35 13.15 -43.85
N LEU A 22 13.11 14.24 -43.11
CA LEU A 22 13.17 14.28 -41.65
C LEU A 22 11.99 13.49 -41.08
N PHE A 23 12.23 12.25 -40.67
CA PHE A 23 11.28 11.50 -39.85
C PHE A 23 11.24 12.15 -38.47
N PHE A 24 10.27 13.03 -38.21
CA PHE A 24 9.88 13.39 -36.87
C PHE A 24 9.21 12.15 -36.24
N SER A 25 9.98 11.34 -35.51
CA SER A 25 9.41 10.39 -34.53
C SER A 25 8.70 11.21 -33.45
N ALA A 26 7.44 11.49 -33.66
CA ALA A 26 6.58 11.96 -32.59
C ALA A 26 6.50 10.85 -31.55
N CYS A 27 7.29 10.95 -30.48
CA CYS A 27 7.03 10.21 -29.25
C CYS A 27 5.62 10.61 -28.81
N ARG A 28 4.65 9.73 -29.09
CA ARG A 28 3.30 9.87 -28.60
C ARG A 28 3.40 9.65 -27.09
N GLU A 29 3.51 10.73 -26.32
CA GLU A 29 3.32 10.69 -24.88
C GLU A 29 1.98 9.99 -24.66
N LYS A 30 2.03 8.76 -24.09
CA LYS A 30 0.81 8.12 -23.60
C LYS A 30 0.22 9.11 -22.60
N SER A 31 -0.91 9.72 -22.95
CA SER A 31 -1.64 10.58 -22.00
C SER A 31 -1.91 9.71 -20.78
N ARG A 32 -1.24 10.02 -19.65
CA ARG A 32 -1.55 9.37 -18.38
C ARG A 32 -3.01 9.67 -18.09
N SER A 33 -3.79 8.63 -17.90
CA SER A 33 -5.15 8.79 -17.36
C SER A 33 -5.08 9.65 -16.10
N PRO A 34 -6.08 10.52 -15.86
CA PRO A 34 -6.12 11.32 -14.64
C PRO A 34 -5.93 10.40 -13.43
N ARG A 35 -5.07 10.80 -12.51
CA ARG A 35 -4.87 10.05 -11.26
C ARG A 35 -6.17 10.04 -10.48
N GLU A 36 -6.65 8.84 -10.12
CA GLU A 36 -7.88 8.69 -9.35
C GLU A 36 -7.65 8.89 -7.85
N PHE A 37 -6.48 8.48 -7.33
CA PHE A 37 -6.09 8.64 -5.93
C PHE A 37 -5.65 10.08 -5.62
N ASN A 38 -5.83 10.49 -4.38
CA ASN A 38 -5.45 11.83 -3.91
C ASN A 38 -4.60 11.73 -2.64
N GLY A 39 -3.28 11.85 -2.79
CA GLY A 39 -2.32 11.76 -1.70
C GLY A 39 -2.47 12.87 -0.65
N GLU A 40 -2.88 14.09 -1.05
CA GLU A 40 -3.13 15.18 -0.09
C GLU A 40 -4.35 14.88 0.80
N ALA A 41 -5.42 14.31 0.23
CA ALA A 41 -6.56 13.86 1.01
C ALA A 41 -6.16 12.74 1.98
N ALA A 42 -5.34 11.78 1.53
CA ALA A 42 -4.81 10.72 2.38
C ALA A 42 -3.94 11.26 3.52
N LEU A 43 -3.06 12.24 3.27
CA LEU A 43 -2.31 12.93 4.32
C LEU A 43 -3.25 13.64 5.32
N GLY A 44 -4.39 14.16 4.85
CA GLY A 44 -5.45 14.71 5.71
C GLY A 44 -6.04 13.66 6.66
N TYR A 45 -6.19 12.40 6.20
CA TYR A 45 -6.63 11.29 7.06
C TYR A 45 -5.60 10.94 8.13
N ILE A 46 -4.28 10.98 7.83
CA ILE A 46 -3.25 10.78 8.86
C ILE A 46 -3.35 11.90 9.91
N ARG A 47 -3.49 13.16 9.51
CA ARG A 47 -3.66 14.29 10.46
C ARG A 47 -4.85 14.08 11.39
N SER A 48 -5.97 13.56 10.87
CA SER A 48 -7.16 13.26 11.66
C SER A 48 -6.91 12.13 12.65
N GLN A 49 -6.20 11.08 12.25
CA GLN A 49 -5.84 9.94 13.10
C GLN A 49 -4.95 10.36 14.27
N VAL A 50 -3.84 11.07 13.99
CA VAL A 50 -2.90 11.49 15.03
C VAL A 50 -3.51 12.51 16.01
N ALA A 51 -4.56 13.22 15.61
CA ALA A 51 -5.29 14.13 16.50
C ALA A 51 -6.05 13.41 17.62
N PHE A 52 -6.35 12.11 17.49
CA PHE A 52 -6.89 11.29 18.59
C PHE A 52 -5.85 10.96 19.65
N GLY A 53 -4.55 11.05 19.31
CA GLY A 53 -3.43 10.54 20.09
C GLY A 53 -3.07 9.09 19.72
N PRO A 54 -2.17 8.45 20.49
CA PRO A 54 -1.82 7.04 20.30
C PRO A 54 -3.06 6.14 20.37
N ARG A 55 -3.26 5.32 19.33
CA ARG A 55 -4.45 4.47 19.17
C ARG A 55 -4.24 3.10 19.81
N ILE A 56 -3.75 3.10 21.05
CA ILE A 56 -3.43 1.88 21.79
C ILE A 56 -4.72 1.14 22.16
N PRO A 57 -4.87 -0.16 21.84
CA PRO A 57 -6.00 -0.99 22.21
C PRO A 57 -6.45 -0.81 23.68
N GLY A 58 -7.75 -0.60 23.88
CA GLY A 58 -8.34 -0.40 25.19
C GLY A 58 -8.31 1.04 25.73
N THR A 59 -7.71 2.01 25.00
CA THR A 59 -7.71 3.43 25.39
C THR A 59 -8.89 4.20 24.80
N GLU A 60 -9.18 5.38 25.35
CA GLU A 60 -10.22 6.28 24.82
C GLU A 60 -9.87 6.79 23.40
N ALA A 61 -8.59 7.04 23.13
CA ALA A 61 -8.12 7.44 21.79
C ALA A 61 -8.44 6.36 20.75
N HIS A 62 -8.14 5.09 21.07
CA HIS A 62 -8.46 3.94 20.24
C HIS A 62 -9.98 3.81 20.01
N ARG A 63 -10.80 3.86 21.06
CA ARG A 63 -12.27 3.80 20.94
C ARG A 63 -12.80 4.89 20.00
N ARG A 64 -12.39 6.15 20.21
CA ARG A 64 -12.82 7.30 19.38
C ARG A 64 -12.35 7.19 17.94
N MET A 65 -11.14 6.67 17.72
CA MET A 65 -10.63 6.41 16.37
C MET A 65 -11.48 5.34 15.66
N GLY A 66 -11.83 4.23 16.35
CA GLY A 66 -12.68 3.18 15.79
C GLY A 66 -14.07 3.71 15.40
N GLU A 67 -14.70 4.53 16.23
CA GLU A 67 -15.98 5.18 15.91
C GLU A 67 -15.89 6.11 14.70
N TRP A 68 -14.83 6.89 14.60
CA TRP A 68 -14.56 7.75 13.45
C TRP A 68 -14.33 6.94 12.18
N LEU A 69 -13.54 5.86 12.25
CA LEU A 69 -13.25 4.98 11.13
C LEU A 69 -14.55 4.30 10.62
N ASP A 70 -15.34 3.68 11.50
CA ASP A 70 -16.63 3.07 11.15
C ASP A 70 -17.57 4.07 10.45
N SER A 71 -17.69 5.28 11.00
CA SER A 71 -18.51 6.35 10.41
C SER A 71 -18.06 6.72 8.99
N LEU A 72 -16.75 6.81 8.75
CA LEU A 72 -16.22 7.11 7.41
C LEU A 72 -16.46 5.97 6.43
N LEU A 73 -16.28 4.73 6.86
CA LEU A 73 -16.44 3.55 6.02
C LEU A 73 -17.90 3.38 5.60
N ARG A 74 -18.86 3.55 6.52
CA ARG A 74 -20.31 3.49 6.21
C ARG A 74 -20.76 4.55 5.21
N GLN A 75 -20.07 5.67 5.10
CA GLN A 75 -20.36 6.69 4.10
C GLN A 75 -19.81 6.33 2.71
N ARG A 76 -18.93 5.34 2.58
CA ARG A 76 -18.16 5.02 1.36
C ARG A 76 -18.52 3.66 0.77
N ALA A 77 -18.51 2.63 1.59
CA ALA A 77 -18.67 1.24 1.15
C ALA A 77 -20.15 0.87 0.95
N ASP A 78 -20.39 -0.16 0.14
CA ASP A 78 -21.72 -0.74 -0.03
C ASP A 78 -22.20 -1.45 1.24
N THR A 79 -21.25 -2.04 1.99
CA THR A 79 -21.49 -2.70 3.27
C THR A 79 -20.26 -2.58 4.16
N VAL A 80 -20.48 -2.37 5.45
CA VAL A 80 -19.42 -2.43 6.46
C VAL A 80 -19.77 -3.55 7.45
N VAL A 81 -18.82 -4.46 7.65
CA VAL A 81 -18.90 -5.49 8.70
C VAL A 81 -17.89 -5.13 9.78
N VAL A 82 -18.32 -5.17 11.03
CA VAL A 82 -17.46 -5.00 12.19
C VAL A 82 -17.34 -6.35 12.90
N GLN A 83 -16.11 -6.82 13.06
CA GLN A 83 -15.80 -7.98 13.89
C GLN A 83 -15.36 -7.45 15.25
N GLU A 84 -16.13 -7.72 16.29
CA GLU A 84 -15.84 -7.29 17.66
C GLU A 84 -15.55 -8.51 18.54
N TRP A 85 -14.48 -8.44 19.33
CA TRP A 85 -14.16 -9.50 20.30
C TRP A 85 -13.37 -8.94 21.50
N LYS A 86 -13.15 -9.81 22.46
CA LYS A 86 -12.28 -9.53 23.61
C LYS A 86 -11.06 -10.44 23.54
N HIS A 87 -9.88 -9.84 23.56
CA HIS A 87 -8.62 -10.55 23.66
C HIS A 87 -8.12 -10.51 25.11
N VAL A 88 -7.71 -11.66 25.65
CA VAL A 88 -7.06 -11.74 26.97
C VAL A 88 -5.56 -11.79 26.73
N THR A 89 -4.85 -10.77 27.18
CA THR A 89 -3.40 -10.66 26.99
C THR A 89 -2.63 -11.68 27.82
N SER A 90 -1.37 -11.90 27.47
CA SER A 90 -0.43 -12.73 28.23
C SER A 90 -0.26 -12.28 29.70
N LYS A 91 -0.62 -11.01 30.01
CA LYS A 91 -0.60 -10.44 31.37
C LYS A 91 -1.95 -10.58 32.10
N GLY A 92 -3.00 -11.06 31.43
CA GLY A 92 -4.34 -11.24 31.99
C GLY A 92 -5.26 -10.02 31.79
N ASP A 93 -4.82 -8.96 31.14
CA ASP A 93 -5.66 -7.82 30.78
C ASP A 93 -6.63 -8.20 29.67
N THR A 94 -7.81 -7.58 29.64
CA THR A 94 -8.81 -7.81 28.58
C THR A 94 -8.91 -6.58 27.69
N LEU A 95 -8.61 -6.77 26.41
CA LEU A 95 -8.68 -5.73 25.37
C LEU A 95 -9.95 -5.89 24.54
N PRO A 96 -10.81 -4.87 24.46
CA PRO A 96 -11.85 -4.81 23.43
C PRO A 96 -11.20 -4.46 22.09
N LEU A 97 -11.36 -5.31 21.09
CA LEU A 97 -10.76 -5.14 19.76
C LEU A 97 -11.84 -5.19 18.68
N SER A 98 -11.56 -4.52 17.55
CA SER A 98 -12.50 -4.44 16.43
C SER A 98 -11.76 -4.40 15.09
N ASN A 99 -12.04 -5.38 14.21
CA ASN A 99 -11.71 -5.23 12.79
C ASN A 99 -12.88 -4.58 12.05
N PHE A 100 -12.57 -3.71 11.08
CA PHE A 100 -13.56 -3.12 10.18
C PHE A 100 -13.33 -3.64 8.77
N ILE A 101 -14.37 -4.11 8.10
CA ILE A 101 -14.31 -4.59 6.72
C ILE A 101 -15.27 -3.78 5.86
N ALA A 102 -14.73 -2.86 5.06
CA ALA A 102 -15.49 -2.09 4.09
C ALA A 102 -15.57 -2.87 2.77
N ARG A 103 -16.77 -3.27 2.36
CA ARG A 103 -17.00 -4.16 1.21
C ARG A 103 -17.62 -3.40 0.06
N PHE A 104 -16.96 -3.45 -1.09
CA PHE A 104 -17.44 -2.95 -2.37
C PHE A 104 -17.83 -4.15 -3.25
N LYS A 105 -18.97 -4.08 -3.93
CA LYS A 105 -19.59 -5.19 -4.65
C LYS A 105 -19.64 -6.48 -3.81
N PRO A 106 -20.35 -6.48 -2.67
CA PRO A 106 -20.31 -7.60 -1.71
C PRO A 106 -20.81 -8.93 -2.28
N THR A 107 -21.61 -8.89 -3.36
CA THR A 107 -22.15 -10.07 -4.05
C THR A 107 -21.24 -10.62 -5.16
N ALA A 108 -20.12 -9.95 -5.46
CA ALA A 108 -19.17 -10.44 -6.46
C ALA A 108 -18.48 -11.73 -5.99
N GLU A 109 -18.42 -12.73 -6.86
CA GLU A 109 -17.75 -14.01 -6.59
C GLU A 109 -16.23 -13.85 -6.50
N LYS A 110 -15.65 -13.12 -7.46
CA LYS A 110 -14.23 -12.76 -7.46
C LYS A 110 -14.03 -11.52 -6.61
N ARG A 111 -13.09 -11.56 -5.69
CA ARG A 111 -12.73 -10.40 -4.87
C ARG A 111 -11.27 -10.36 -4.51
N ILE A 112 -10.76 -9.18 -4.22
CA ILE A 112 -9.43 -8.93 -3.67
C ILE A 112 -9.56 -8.29 -2.29
N LEU A 113 -8.51 -8.43 -1.48
CA LEU A 113 -8.43 -7.89 -0.13
C LEU A 113 -7.23 -6.92 -0.04
N LEU A 114 -7.49 -5.71 0.41
CA LEU A 114 -6.43 -4.78 0.81
C LEU A 114 -6.56 -4.56 2.31
N LEU A 115 -5.43 -4.56 3.04
CA LEU A 115 -5.49 -4.42 4.50
C LEU A 115 -4.41 -3.52 5.06
N ALA A 116 -4.66 -3.03 6.28
CA ALA A 116 -3.73 -2.26 7.11
C ALA A 116 -4.16 -2.38 8.56
N HIS A 117 -3.22 -2.26 9.52
CA HIS A 117 -3.58 -2.14 10.92
C HIS A 117 -3.95 -0.70 11.28
N TRP A 118 -4.80 -0.50 12.30
CA TRP A 118 -5.27 0.83 12.69
C TRP A 118 -4.93 1.24 14.11
N ASP A 119 -4.45 0.30 14.92
CA ASP A 119 -3.91 0.57 16.25
C ASP A 119 -2.51 1.22 16.19
N SER A 120 -1.91 1.47 17.31
CA SER A 120 -0.53 1.93 17.43
C SER A 120 0.15 1.36 18.66
N ARG A 121 1.47 1.31 18.60
CA ARG A 121 2.33 0.68 19.60
C ARG A 121 2.28 1.40 20.95
N PRO A 122 2.07 0.65 22.07
CA PRO A 122 2.01 1.23 23.41
C PRO A 122 3.37 1.71 23.93
N VAL A 123 4.48 1.23 23.38
CA VAL A 123 5.85 1.54 23.83
C VAL A 123 6.79 1.75 22.64
N ALA A 124 7.63 2.77 22.70
CA ALA A 124 8.59 3.08 21.65
C ALA A 124 9.86 2.23 21.83
N ASP A 125 9.83 0.96 21.47
CA ASP A 125 10.85 -0.03 21.75
C ASP A 125 11.88 -0.27 20.63
N SER A 126 11.90 0.57 19.59
CA SER A 126 12.98 0.58 18.61
C SER A 126 14.34 0.75 19.31
N PRO A 127 15.40 0.04 18.88
CA PRO A 127 16.75 0.29 19.38
C PRO A 127 17.22 1.74 19.18
N GLN A 128 16.59 2.49 18.28
CA GLN A 128 16.87 3.90 18.01
C GLN A 128 16.02 4.85 18.87
N SER A 129 15.09 4.32 19.66
CA SER A 129 14.24 5.14 20.53
C SER A 129 15.04 5.75 21.67
N THR A 130 14.80 7.04 21.92
CA THR A 130 15.40 7.78 23.04
C THR A 130 14.62 7.62 24.33
N ASP A 131 13.38 7.11 24.29
CA ASP A 131 12.51 6.90 25.44
C ASP A 131 11.51 5.78 25.15
N SER A 132 11.87 4.57 25.56
CA SER A 132 11.05 3.38 25.38
C SER A 132 9.81 3.31 26.28
N THR A 133 9.59 4.28 27.15
CA THR A 133 8.40 4.34 28.02
C THR A 133 7.24 5.08 27.35
N LYS A 134 7.51 5.82 26.29
CA LYS A 134 6.48 6.59 25.56
C LYS A 134 5.75 5.72 24.54
N PRO A 135 4.46 6.00 24.30
CA PRO A 135 3.73 5.40 23.20
C PRO A 135 4.19 5.98 21.86
N VAL A 136 3.99 5.22 20.79
CA VAL A 136 4.17 5.66 19.41
C VAL A 136 2.89 6.35 18.95
N LEU A 137 3.01 7.52 18.30
CA LEU A 137 1.86 8.23 17.76
C LEU A 137 1.29 7.54 16.52
N GLY A 138 2.15 6.85 15.77
CA GLY A 138 1.75 6.03 14.63
C GLY A 138 1.25 6.84 13.44
N ALA A 139 2.01 7.85 12.99
CA ALA A 139 1.63 8.60 11.80
C ALA A 139 1.87 7.81 10.52
N ASN A 140 2.99 7.07 10.45
CA ASN A 140 3.31 6.14 9.39
C ASN A 140 2.86 4.73 9.77
N ASP A 141 3.25 4.29 10.96
CA ASP A 141 2.98 2.99 11.54
C ASP A 141 1.49 2.84 11.91
N GLY A 142 0.79 2.06 11.09
CA GLY A 142 -0.64 1.94 10.96
C GLY A 142 -1.32 3.14 10.30
N GLY A 143 -0.90 4.38 10.61
CA GLY A 143 -1.58 5.59 10.14
C GLY A 143 -1.56 5.77 8.62
N SER A 144 -0.47 5.43 7.95
CA SER A 144 -0.33 5.56 6.50
C SER A 144 -1.16 4.54 5.74
N GLY A 145 -1.15 3.28 6.17
CA GLY A 145 -1.96 2.21 5.58
C GLY A 145 -3.46 2.49 5.69
N VAL A 146 -3.94 2.89 6.87
CA VAL A 146 -5.33 3.33 7.07
C VAL A 146 -5.70 4.48 6.14
N ALA A 147 -4.85 5.50 6.03
CA ALA A 147 -5.10 6.65 5.15
C ALA A 147 -5.14 6.27 3.68
N LEU A 148 -4.27 5.35 3.25
CA LEU A 148 -4.31 4.76 1.91
C LEU A 148 -5.65 4.08 1.65
N LEU A 149 -6.09 3.18 2.54
CA LEU A 149 -7.35 2.44 2.35
C LEU A 149 -8.56 3.36 2.35
N LEU A 150 -8.59 4.43 3.18
CA LEU A 150 -9.64 5.44 3.12
C LEU A 150 -9.63 6.21 1.78
N GLY A 151 -8.47 6.55 1.25
CA GLY A 151 -8.32 7.17 -0.07
C GLY A 151 -8.79 6.23 -1.19
N VAL A 152 -8.48 4.94 -1.11
CA VAL A 152 -9.02 3.91 -2.02
C VAL A 152 -10.54 3.84 -1.91
N ALA A 153 -11.11 3.87 -0.69
CA ALA A 153 -12.56 3.89 -0.49
C ALA A 153 -13.22 5.10 -1.14
N ASP A 154 -12.58 6.28 -1.08
CA ASP A 154 -13.04 7.48 -1.80
C ASP A 154 -13.07 7.29 -3.33
N VAL A 155 -12.04 6.61 -3.88
CA VAL A 155 -11.99 6.27 -5.30
C VAL A 155 -13.12 5.31 -5.67
N LEU A 156 -13.27 4.21 -4.92
CA LEU A 156 -14.26 3.17 -5.21
C LEU A 156 -15.69 3.65 -5.06
N LYS A 157 -15.95 4.61 -4.17
CA LYS A 157 -17.26 5.27 -4.06
C LYS A 157 -17.61 6.08 -5.32
N ARG A 158 -16.62 6.80 -5.89
CA ARG A 158 -16.82 7.60 -7.10
C ARG A 158 -16.89 6.74 -8.36
N THR A 159 -16.04 5.72 -8.43
CA THR A 159 -15.89 4.83 -9.58
C THR A 159 -15.85 3.38 -9.07
N PRO A 160 -17.02 2.70 -9.04
CA PRO A 160 -17.10 1.33 -8.53
C PRO A 160 -16.16 0.35 -9.23
N PRO A 161 -15.64 -0.69 -8.52
CA PRO A 161 -14.72 -1.67 -9.10
C PRO A 161 -15.47 -2.68 -9.99
N ALA A 162 -14.72 -3.37 -10.89
CA ALA A 162 -15.28 -4.46 -11.70
C ALA A 162 -15.52 -5.73 -10.86
N VAL A 163 -14.61 -6.04 -9.94
CA VAL A 163 -14.66 -7.18 -8.99
C VAL A 163 -15.05 -6.73 -7.58
N GLY A 164 -15.28 -7.65 -6.66
CA GLY A 164 -15.43 -7.34 -5.25
C GLY A 164 -14.10 -6.84 -4.66
N VAL A 165 -14.19 -5.81 -3.83
CA VAL A 165 -13.03 -5.31 -3.07
C VAL A 165 -13.42 -5.23 -1.61
N ASP A 166 -12.60 -5.86 -0.74
CA ASP A 166 -12.70 -5.73 0.71
C ASP A 166 -11.50 -4.90 1.19
N LEU A 167 -11.78 -3.84 1.95
CA LEU A 167 -10.77 -3.05 2.67
C LEU A 167 -10.87 -3.43 4.14
N LEU A 168 -9.84 -4.11 4.65
CA LEU A 168 -9.79 -4.65 6.01
C LEU A 168 -8.85 -3.80 6.85
N PHE A 169 -9.38 -3.30 7.95
CA PHE A 169 -8.64 -2.58 8.97
C PHE A 169 -8.54 -3.50 10.18
N VAL A 170 -7.35 -4.02 10.46
CA VAL A 170 -7.11 -4.96 11.56
C VAL A 170 -6.65 -4.23 12.81
N ASP A 171 -6.98 -4.80 13.98
CA ASP A 171 -6.75 -4.21 15.29
C ASP A 171 -5.76 -5.04 16.11
N GLY A 172 -4.94 -4.36 16.92
CA GLY A 172 -4.01 -5.03 17.84
C GLY A 172 -2.89 -5.78 17.11
N GLU A 173 -2.45 -5.28 15.98
CA GLU A 173 -1.25 -5.76 15.31
C GLU A 173 -0.04 -5.52 16.21
N ASP A 174 0.07 -4.29 16.76
CA ASP A 174 1.27 -3.72 17.33
C ASP A 174 1.21 -3.58 18.88
N TYR A 175 0.28 -4.30 19.53
CA TYR A 175 0.08 -4.16 20.98
C TYR A 175 1.18 -4.81 21.82
N GLY A 176 1.62 -6.01 21.44
CA GLY A 176 2.54 -6.84 22.24
C GLY A 176 4.01 -6.68 21.87
N ASP A 177 4.80 -7.65 22.32
CA ASP A 177 6.21 -7.81 21.93
C ASP A 177 6.31 -9.07 21.08
N PHE A 178 6.77 -8.95 19.84
CA PHE A 178 6.84 -10.04 18.86
C PHE A 178 7.63 -11.26 19.34
N THR A 179 8.55 -11.07 20.29
CA THR A 179 9.38 -12.15 20.85
C THR A 179 8.91 -12.64 22.22
N LYS A 180 8.45 -11.75 23.11
CA LYS A 180 8.09 -12.09 24.49
C LYS A 180 6.62 -12.38 24.66
N THR A 181 5.75 -11.71 23.92
CA THR A 181 4.30 -11.89 23.98
C THR A 181 3.68 -12.10 22.59
N PRO A 182 4.11 -13.13 21.83
CA PRO A 182 3.71 -13.32 20.43
C PRO A 182 2.20 -13.57 20.25
N ASN A 183 1.46 -13.86 21.31
CA ASN A 183 0.01 -13.98 21.25
C ASN A 183 -0.70 -12.61 21.29
N ASP A 184 0.00 -11.56 21.72
CA ASP A 184 -0.53 -10.20 21.87
C ASP A 184 -0.15 -9.28 20.71
N VAL A 185 0.32 -9.82 19.59
CA VAL A 185 0.57 -9.15 18.32
C VAL A 185 -0.22 -9.81 17.20
N LEU A 186 -0.42 -9.12 16.07
CA LEU A 186 -1.17 -9.61 14.90
C LEU A 186 -2.56 -10.16 15.27
N ILE A 187 -3.19 -9.58 16.30
CA ILE A 187 -4.40 -10.15 16.91
C ILE A 187 -5.58 -10.08 15.94
N GLY A 188 -5.73 -8.95 15.25
CA GLY A 188 -6.83 -8.70 14.32
C GLY A 188 -6.76 -9.54 13.05
N SER A 189 -5.60 -9.63 12.43
CA SER A 189 -5.40 -10.47 11.24
C SER A 189 -5.57 -11.95 11.55
N ARG A 190 -5.09 -12.41 12.71
CA ARG A 190 -5.34 -13.77 13.21
C ARG A 190 -6.82 -14.03 13.41
N TYR A 191 -7.55 -13.08 14.02
CA TYR A 191 -8.99 -13.19 14.21
C TYR A 191 -9.73 -13.24 12.86
N TYR A 192 -9.38 -12.35 11.93
CA TYR A 192 -9.94 -12.34 10.58
C TYR A 192 -9.67 -13.67 9.86
N GLY A 193 -8.43 -14.19 9.92
CA GLY A 193 -8.06 -15.46 9.30
C GLY A 193 -8.94 -16.63 9.77
N ALA A 194 -9.32 -16.64 11.06
CA ALA A 194 -10.22 -17.65 11.64
C ALA A 194 -11.72 -17.39 11.35
N HIS A 195 -12.11 -16.15 11.04
CA HIS A 195 -13.50 -15.71 10.89
C HIS A 195 -13.74 -15.01 9.56
N GLN A 196 -13.23 -15.59 8.46
CA GLN A 196 -13.36 -15.02 7.12
C GLN A 196 -14.83 -14.84 6.70
N LEU A 197 -15.09 -13.78 5.95
CA LEU A 197 -16.43 -13.46 5.44
C LEU A 197 -16.59 -13.95 4.00
N GLY A 198 -17.28 -15.06 3.81
CA GLY A 198 -17.56 -15.60 2.47
C GLY A 198 -16.38 -16.37 1.87
N GLY A 199 -16.23 -16.30 0.54
CA GLY A 199 -15.15 -16.98 -0.19
C GLY A 199 -13.80 -16.31 0.02
N LYS A 200 -12.72 -17.09 -0.17
CA LYS A 200 -11.34 -16.56 -0.11
C LYS A 200 -11.13 -15.50 -1.20
N PRO A 201 -10.43 -14.40 -0.90
CA PRO A 201 -10.01 -13.45 -1.92
C PRO A 201 -9.00 -14.10 -2.87
N LEU A 202 -8.92 -13.60 -4.10
CA LEU A 202 -7.91 -14.01 -5.08
C LEU A 202 -6.51 -13.80 -4.53
N TYR A 203 -6.30 -12.67 -3.88
CA TYR A 203 -5.09 -12.32 -3.13
C TYR A 203 -5.39 -11.24 -2.11
N ALA A 204 -4.42 -10.99 -1.24
CA ALA A 204 -4.42 -9.91 -0.27
C ALA A 204 -3.13 -9.08 -0.35
N VAL A 205 -3.23 -7.77 -0.14
CA VAL A 205 -2.07 -6.87 -0.04
C VAL A 205 -2.18 -6.07 1.25
N LEU A 206 -1.23 -6.29 2.14
CA LEU A 206 -1.01 -5.48 3.34
C LEU A 206 -0.24 -4.21 2.93
N PHE A 207 -0.61 -3.09 3.52
CA PHE A 207 0.10 -1.82 3.38
C PHE A 207 0.49 -1.31 4.76
N ASP A 208 1.78 -1.35 5.05
CA ASP A 208 2.35 -0.84 6.29
C ASP A 208 3.53 0.11 6.02
N LEU A 209 3.72 1.13 6.87
CA LEU A 209 4.83 2.09 6.82
C LEU A 209 5.01 2.78 5.45
N ILE A 210 3.94 2.98 4.66
CA ILE A 210 4.01 3.41 3.25
C ILE A 210 3.97 4.93 3.05
N GLY A 211 4.08 5.71 4.11
CA GLY A 211 4.01 7.17 4.06
C GLY A 211 5.34 7.89 4.16
N ASP A 212 6.47 7.21 4.36
CA ASP A 212 7.78 7.84 4.55
C ASP A 212 8.09 8.83 3.41
N LYS A 213 8.67 9.98 3.76
CA LYS A 213 9.12 10.98 2.78
C LYS A 213 10.16 10.44 1.80
N ASP A 214 11.00 9.51 2.26
CA ASP A 214 12.05 8.86 1.48
C ASP A 214 11.67 7.43 1.09
N LEU A 215 10.41 7.22 0.71
CA LEU A 215 9.76 5.94 0.41
C LEU A 215 10.64 4.99 -0.43
N GLN A 216 10.92 3.79 0.10
CA GLN A 216 11.64 2.70 -0.56
C GLN A 216 11.01 1.34 -0.22
N VAL A 217 10.13 0.87 -1.07
CA VAL A 217 9.45 -0.42 -0.90
C VAL A 217 10.25 -1.52 -1.58
N TYR A 218 10.81 -2.44 -0.80
CA TYR A 218 11.53 -3.62 -1.28
C TYR A 218 10.62 -4.86 -1.25
N GLN A 219 11.00 -5.90 -1.98
CA GLN A 219 10.28 -7.17 -1.95
C GLN A 219 10.54 -7.90 -0.63
N GLU A 220 9.49 -8.05 0.19
CA GLU A 220 9.54 -8.69 1.49
C GLU A 220 9.69 -10.22 1.34
N GLY A 221 10.51 -10.86 2.20
CA GLY A 221 10.94 -12.25 2.03
C GLY A 221 9.83 -13.28 2.19
N ASN A 222 8.96 -13.14 3.18
CA ASN A 222 7.83 -14.06 3.38
C ASN A 222 6.76 -13.90 2.28
N SER A 223 6.61 -12.70 1.74
CA SER A 223 5.76 -12.41 0.58
C SER A 223 6.25 -13.14 -0.67
N LEU A 224 7.57 -13.12 -0.93
CA LEU A 224 8.19 -13.85 -2.04
C LEU A 224 8.03 -15.37 -1.91
N ILE A 225 8.00 -15.91 -0.68
CA ILE A 225 7.77 -17.34 -0.42
C ILE A 225 6.29 -17.68 -0.53
N GLY A 226 5.42 -16.89 0.10
CA GLY A 226 4.00 -17.18 0.26
C GLY A 226 3.15 -16.89 -0.97
N ALA A 227 3.45 -15.82 -1.72
CA ALA A 227 2.67 -15.36 -2.86
C ALA A 227 3.53 -14.60 -3.90
N PRO A 228 4.56 -15.24 -4.49
CA PRO A 228 5.49 -14.59 -5.43
C PRO A 228 4.77 -13.96 -6.63
N GLU A 229 3.70 -14.55 -7.13
CA GLU A 229 2.90 -14.02 -8.23
C GLU A 229 2.16 -12.72 -7.87
N VAL A 230 1.80 -12.53 -6.60
CA VAL A 230 1.20 -11.28 -6.12
C VAL A 230 2.27 -10.20 -5.99
N VAL A 231 3.48 -10.56 -5.53
CA VAL A 231 4.64 -9.65 -5.53
C VAL A 231 4.92 -9.19 -6.96
N GLU A 232 5.04 -10.10 -7.93
CA GLU A 232 5.26 -9.75 -9.33
C GLU A 232 4.16 -8.82 -9.86
N LEU A 233 2.88 -9.12 -9.59
CA LEU A 233 1.74 -8.32 -9.99
C LEU A 233 1.84 -6.87 -9.47
N VAL A 234 2.19 -6.69 -8.18
CA VAL A 234 2.30 -5.37 -7.55
C VAL A 234 3.48 -4.58 -8.12
N TRP A 235 4.69 -5.19 -8.20
CA TRP A 235 5.88 -4.52 -8.70
C TRP A 235 5.79 -4.19 -10.18
N ASP A 236 5.22 -5.05 -10.99
CA ASP A 236 4.95 -4.76 -12.42
C ASP A 236 3.92 -3.63 -12.57
N THR A 237 2.89 -3.59 -11.72
CA THR A 237 1.94 -2.48 -11.70
C THR A 237 2.61 -1.16 -11.39
N ALA A 238 3.47 -1.13 -10.36
CA ALA A 238 4.24 0.04 -10.01
C ALA A 238 5.19 0.49 -11.13
N LYS A 239 5.86 -0.45 -11.78
CA LYS A 239 6.75 -0.21 -12.92
C LYS A 239 5.99 0.39 -14.11
N ASP A 240 4.82 -0.15 -14.47
CA ASP A 240 3.98 0.35 -15.57
C ASP A 240 3.50 1.79 -15.32
N LEU A 241 3.31 2.16 -14.05
CA LEU A 241 2.99 3.52 -13.64
C LEU A 241 4.23 4.46 -13.60
N GLY A 242 5.44 3.92 -13.79
CA GLY A 242 6.70 4.66 -13.71
C GLY A 242 7.23 4.84 -12.28
N TYR A 243 6.80 4.00 -11.34
CA TYR A 243 7.17 4.04 -9.92
C TYR A 243 8.25 3.01 -9.53
N GLY A 244 8.96 2.42 -10.48
CA GLY A 244 10.04 1.46 -10.22
C GLY A 244 11.22 2.01 -9.41
N GLY A 245 11.33 3.33 -9.23
CA GLY A 245 12.30 3.94 -8.32
C GLY A 245 11.86 3.93 -6.85
N TYR A 246 10.58 3.71 -6.56
CA TYR A 246 10.01 3.54 -5.23
C TYR A 246 9.78 2.07 -4.89
N PHE A 247 9.26 1.29 -5.84
CA PHE A 247 9.07 -0.16 -5.74
C PHE A 247 10.29 -0.87 -6.31
N ILE A 248 11.25 -1.17 -5.45
CA ILE A 248 12.56 -1.70 -5.83
C ILE A 248 12.47 -3.22 -5.98
N SER A 249 12.71 -3.74 -7.20
CA SER A 249 12.64 -5.19 -7.48
C SER A 249 13.88 -5.93 -6.96
N SER A 250 14.05 -5.92 -5.64
CA SER A 250 15.11 -6.61 -4.91
C SER A 250 14.59 -7.10 -3.57
N PRO A 251 14.87 -8.35 -3.18
CA PRO A 251 14.53 -8.85 -1.86
C PRO A 251 15.24 -8.06 -0.76
N ARG A 252 14.49 -7.67 0.27
CA ARG A 252 15.04 -7.06 1.48
C ARG A 252 14.08 -7.31 2.64
N HIS A 253 14.61 -7.47 3.82
CA HIS A 253 13.88 -7.81 5.03
C HIS A 253 13.06 -9.11 4.91
N THR A 254 12.75 -9.71 6.02
CA THR A 254 11.82 -10.84 6.18
C THR A 254 11.11 -10.59 7.49
N LEU A 255 9.84 -10.22 7.40
CA LEU A 255 9.10 -9.61 8.49
C LEU A 255 8.05 -10.56 9.05
N ILE A 256 7.75 -10.40 10.33
CA ILE A 256 6.56 -10.98 10.97
C ILE A 256 5.52 -9.89 11.01
N ASP A 257 4.47 -10.03 10.17
CA ASP A 257 3.44 -9.03 10.01
C ASP A 257 2.09 -9.68 9.66
N ASP A 258 1.02 -8.92 9.58
CA ASP A 258 -0.37 -9.34 9.38
C ASP A 258 -0.58 -10.25 8.17
N HIS A 259 0.18 -10.06 7.09
CA HIS A 259 0.12 -10.93 5.91
C HIS A 259 0.40 -12.40 6.22
N LEU A 260 1.23 -12.69 7.25
CA LEU A 260 1.52 -14.06 7.65
C LEU A 260 0.31 -14.78 8.25
N GLU A 261 -0.52 -14.08 9.03
CA GLU A 261 -1.74 -14.68 9.59
C GLU A 261 -2.74 -14.99 8.47
N LEU A 262 -2.78 -14.17 7.41
CA LEU A 262 -3.58 -14.45 6.23
C LEU A 262 -3.00 -15.63 5.42
N GLN A 263 -1.68 -15.72 5.27
CA GLN A 263 -1.03 -16.88 4.62
C GLN A 263 -1.33 -18.18 5.39
N LYS A 264 -1.31 -18.18 6.74
CA LYS A 264 -1.73 -19.33 7.58
C LYS A 264 -3.20 -19.71 7.32
N ALA A 265 -4.05 -18.72 7.03
CA ALA A 265 -5.44 -18.94 6.63
C ALA A 265 -5.60 -19.33 5.13
N VAL A 266 -4.49 -19.64 4.46
CA VAL A 266 -4.43 -20.07 3.05
C VAL A 266 -4.95 -18.98 2.09
N ILE A 267 -4.67 -17.71 2.39
CA ILE A 267 -4.86 -16.56 1.52
C ILE A 267 -3.50 -16.19 0.91
N ARG A 268 -3.46 -15.91 -0.39
CA ARG A 268 -2.26 -15.44 -1.10
C ARG A 268 -2.01 -13.98 -0.71
N ALA A 269 -1.28 -13.74 0.37
CA ALA A 269 -1.06 -12.43 0.96
C ALA A 269 0.39 -11.99 0.86
N ILE A 270 0.60 -10.71 0.60
CA ILE A 270 1.91 -10.05 0.60
C ILE A 270 1.90 -8.81 1.47
N ASP A 271 3.08 -8.34 1.81
CA ASP A 271 3.33 -7.10 2.51
C ASP A 271 4.01 -6.08 1.59
N VAL A 272 3.45 -4.88 1.50
CA VAL A 272 3.99 -3.70 0.84
C VAL A 272 4.40 -2.73 1.94
N VAL A 273 5.67 -2.76 2.29
CA VAL A 273 6.21 -2.09 3.47
C VAL A 273 7.52 -1.34 3.16
N ASP A 274 7.69 -0.17 3.75
CA ASP A 274 8.99 0.52 3.83
C ASP A 274 9.59 0.36 5.22
N PHE A 275 10.26 -0.76 5.46
CA PHE A 275 10.84 -1.09 6.76
C PHE A 275 12.19 -0.38 7.02
N ASP A 276 12.69 0.41 6.08
CA ASP A 276 13.88 1.25 6.29
C ASP A 276 13.54 2.61 6.95
N TYR A 277 12.27 2.80 7.33
CA TYR A 277 11.74 4.01 7.98
C TYR A 277 12.45 4.31 9.32
N PRO A 278 13.22 5.42 9.44
CA PRO A 278 14.06 5.66 10.62
C PRO A 278 13.30 5.96 11.91
N ALA A 279 12.04 6.39 11.84
CA ALA A 279 11.22 6.69 13.00
C ALA A 279 10.34 5.51 13.46
N TRP A 280 10.48 4.32 12.84
CA TRP A 280 9.78 3.10 13.23
C TRP A 280 9.95 2.80 14.71
N HIS A 281 8.83 2.58 15.41
CA HIS A 281 8.75 2.29 16.85
C HIS A 281 9.49 3.32 17.74
N THR A 282 9.46 4.59 17.34
CA THR A 282 10.01 5.70 18.12
C THR A 282 8.93 6.73 18.44
N PRO A 283 9.13 7.63 19.43
CA PRO A 283 8.24 8.76 19.67
C PRO A 283 8.23 9.80 18.52
N TYR A 284 9.08 9.61 17.52
CA TYR A 284 9.24 10.51 16.38
C TYR A 284 8.44 10.09 15.15
N ASP A 285 7.66 9.00 15.21
CA ASP A 285 6.70 8.65 14.16
C ASP A 285 5.52 9.63 14.17
N THR A 286 5.74 10.78 13.56
CA THR A 286 4.87 11.96 13.57
C THR A 286 4.58 12.47 12.17
N ILE A 287 3.56 13.33 12.04
CA ILE A 287 3.06 13.82 10.73
C ILE A 287 4.13 14.47 9.85
N ASP A 288 5.20 15.02 10.44
CA ASP A 288 6.32 15.61 9.69
C ASP A 288 7.23 14.58 9.03
N LYS A 289 7.08 13.30 9.31
CA LYS A 289 7.86 12.20 8.68
C LYS A 289 7.19 11.64 7.43
N VAL A 290 5.90 11.81 7.29
CA VAL A 290 5.12 11.28 6.16
C VAL A 290 4.87 12.34 5.08
N SER A 291 4.59 11.89 3.86
CA SER A 291 4.34 12.78 2.73
C SER A 291 3.14 12.37 1.87
N ALA A 292 2.43 13.38 1.36
CA ALA A 292 1.37 13.16 0.37
C ALA A 292 1.90 12.53 -0.93
N ALA A 293 3.16 12.80 -1.27
CA ALA A 293 3.78 12.26 -2.48
C ALA A 293 3.96 10.74 -2.40
N SER A 294 4.43 10.22 -1.26
CA SER A 294 4.59 8.79 -1.01
C SER A 294 3.23 8.09 -1.01
N LEU A 295 2.25 8.66 -0.29
CA LEU A 295 0.87 8.16 -0.28
C LEU A 295 0.25 8.15 -1.69
N GLN A 296 0.57 9.17 -2.54
CA GLN A 296 0.12 9.20 -3.93
C GLN A 296 0.70 8.04 -4.75
N VAL A 297 1.99 7.76 -4.61
CA VAL A 297 2.69 6.68 -5.31
C VAL A 297 2.04 5.33 -4.98
N VAL A 298 1.90 5.00 -3.69
CA VAL A 298 1.35 3.72 -3.27
C VAL A 298 -0.15 3.65 -3.56
N GLY A 299 -0.87 4.76 -3.40
CA GLY A 299 -2.30 4.84 -3.70
C GLY A 299 -2.62 4.65 -5.19
N ASP A 300 -1.81 5.22 -6.08
CA ASP A 300 -1.94 4.98 -7.53
C ASP A 300 -1.73 3.49 -7.87
N VAL A 301 -0.76 2.83 -7.22
CA VAL A 301 -0.53 1.37 -7.39
C VAL A 301 -1.72 0.58 -6.89
N ALA A 302 -2.23 0.86 -5.68
CA ALA A 302 -3.38 0.16 -5.10
C ALA A 302 -4.64 0.29 -5.98
N VAL A 303 -4.93 1.49 -6.49
CA VAL A 303 -6.05 1.71 -7.40
C VAL A 303 -5.83 0.99 -8.73
N ALA A 304 -4.63 1.03 -9.30
CA ALA A 304 -4.32 0.36 -10.56
C ALA A 304 -4.44 -1.16 -10.44
N LEU A 305 -4.05 -1.77 -9.30
CA LEU A 305 -4.28 -3.19 -9.02
C LEU A 305 -5.77 -3.52 -9.11
N ILE A 306 -6.63 -2.73 -8.44
CA ILE A 306 -8.08 -2.94 -8.48
C ILE A 306 -8.62 -2.81 -9.92
N ARG A 307 -8.12 -1.85 -10.71
CA ARG A 307 -8.56 -1.62 -12.10
C ARG A 307 -8.08 -2.69 -13.08
N ARG A 308 -7.04 -3.45 -12.75
CA ARG A 308 -6.57 -4.59 -13.56
C ARG A 308 -7.48 -5.82 -13.42
N GLU A 309 -8.18 -5.96 -12.31
CA GLU A 309 -9.11 -7.05 -12.08
C GLU A 309 -10.43 -6.83 -12.85
N GLN A 310 -10.85 -7.86 -13.65
CA GLN A 310 -12.02 -7.81 -14.51
C GLN A 310 -12.97 -8.98 -14.26
#